data_afb9c044ea2dbe5465adc9440835dd7c
#
_entry.id   afb9c044ea2dbe5465adc9440835dd7c
#
_cell.length_a   1.000
_cell.length_b   1.000
_cell.length_c   1.000
_cell.angle_alpha   90.00
_cell.angle_beta   90.00
_cell.angle_gamma   90.00
#
_symmetry.space_group_name_H-M   'P 1'
#
loop_
_entity.id
_entity.type
_entity.pdbx_description
1 polymer ?
#
loop_
_entity_poly.entity_id
_entity_poly.type
_entity_poly.pdbx_seq_one_letter_code
_entity_poly.pdbx_strand_id
1 'polypeptide(L)'
;MKSRNALLGLSLLLAMPLAAQEKNYVSEVWVADQGNGKYKNPILYADYSDPDACRVGDDFYMTSSSFNCLPGLQILHSKDLVNWSIIGAAVPYALPPIETPERPEHGNRVWAPAIRHHNGEFYIFWGDPDQGAFMVKAKDPQGPWTEPVLVKPGKGIIDTCPLWDEDGKVYLVHAYAGSRAGLKSVITICELNKEATKAITPSRIIFDGHEAHQTCEGPKFYKRNGYYYIFHPAGGVPTGWQVVLRSKNVYGPYEWRTVLAQGDSPVNGPHQGAWVDTPSGEDWFFHFQDVGAYGRLVHLQPMKWVNDWPVIGIDKDGDGCGEPVMTYKKPNVGKIYPICTPQESDEFDGYILSPQWQWHANINEKWAYYAGDKSYVRLYSYPVVADYKNLWDVANLLLQKTPSDNFTTTMKLTFMPNPKLKGERTGLVVMGRDYAGLILENTDKGLVLSQIECKKADKGEAEQVNSSVGLTQNTVYLKVRFSCDGKKIKASEGGNDLIVICNFSYSLDGKKFLPLGNPFQAREGQWIGAKVGMFCTRPAIVTNDGGWTDVDWFRITRK
;
A
#
# COMPACT_ATOMS: atom_id res chain seq x y z
N MET A 1 -35.39 -45.45 -46.82
CA MET A 1 -34.56 -44.25 -46.53
C MET A 1 -34.27 -44.25 -45.04
N LYS A 2 -33.05 -44.61 -44.63
CA LYS A 2 -32.62 -44.66 -43.23
C LYS A 2 -31.64 -43.49 -43.00
N SER A 3 -31.98 -42.55 -42.18
CA SER A 3 -31.10 -41.46 -41.75
C SER A 3 -30.17 -41.96 -40.63
N ARG A 4 -28.87 -41.82 -40.82
CA ARG A 4 -27.84 -42.08 -39.82
C ARG A 4 -27.57 -40.77 -39.10
N ASN A 5 -27.92 -40.71 -37.81
CA ASN A 5 -27.42 -39.65 -36.92
C ASN A 5 -26.00 -39.98 -36.47
N ALA A 6 -25.06 -39.15 -36.82
CA ALA A 6 -23.70 -39.17 -36.30
C ALA A 6 -23.65 -38.30 -35.01
N LEU A 7 -23.42 -38.93 -33.85
CA LEU A 7 -23.06 -38.26 -32.61
C LEU A 7 -21.57 -37.82 -32.72
N LEU A 8 -21.33 -36.51 -32.78
CA LEU A 8 -20.01 -35.98 -32.50
C LEU A 8 -19.84 -35.88 -30.98
N GLY A 9 -18.99 -36.72 -30.43
CA GLY A 9 -18.51 -36.60 -29.08
C GLY A 9 -17.51 -35.44 -28.95
N LEU A 10 -17.90 -34.37 -28.28
CA LEU A 10 -17.02 -33.26 -27.90
C LEU A 10 -16.27 -33.68 -26.63
N SER A 11 -15.01 -34.09 -26.77
CA SER A 11 -14.11 -34.32 -25.63
C SER A 11 -13.68 -32.97 -25.09
N LEU A 12 -14.26 -32.54 -23.98
CA LEU A 12 -13.73 -31.45 -23.16
C LEU A 12 -12.40 -31.93 -22.54
N LEU A 13 -11.28 -31.52 -23.06
CA LEU A 13 -10.00 -31.53 -22.37
C LEU A 13 -10.05 -30.48 -21.28
N LEU A 14 -10.29 -30.90 -20.04
CA LEU A 14 -10.02 -30.12 -18.84
C LEU A 14 -8.50 -29.90 -18.78
N ALA A 15 -8.05 -28.74 -19.22
CA ALA A 15 -6.73 -28.25 -18.90
C ALA A 15 -6.71 -27.94 -17.40
N MET A 16 -6.17 -28.86 -16.59
CA MET A 16 -5.76 -28.53 -15.23
C MET A 16 -4.66 -27.44 -15.35
N PRO A 17 -4.79 -26.31 -14.66
CA PRO A 17 -3.66 -25.41 -14.57
C PRO A 17 -2.54 -26.16 -13.87
N LEU A 18 -1.40 -26.36 -14.53
CA LEU A 18 -0.14 -26.64 -13.84
C LEU A 18 0.04 -25.46 -12.91
N ALA A 19 -0.11 -25.68 -11.61
CA ALA A 19 0.39 -24.77 -10.61
C ALA A 19 1.90 -24.70 -10.82
N ALA A 20 2.36 -23.69 -11.54
CA ALA A 20 3.75 -23.31 -11.52
C ALA A 20 4.09 -23.09 -10.05
N GLN A 21 5.04 -23.86 -9.54
CA GLN A 21 5.55 -23.68 -8.18
C GLN A 21 6.14 -22.26 -8.18
N GLU A 22 5.39 -21.29 -7.63
CA GLU A 22 5.84 -19.90 -7.55
C GLU A 22 7.20 -19.90 -6.86
N LYS A 23 8.21 -19.49 -7.60
CA LYS A 23 9.57 -19.39 -7.09
C LYS A 23 9.52 -18.29 -6.04
N ASN A 24 9.67 -18.63 -4.75
CA ASN A 24 9.65 -17.67 -3.67
C ASN A 24 10.63 -16.53 -3.97
N TYR A 25 10.09 -15.33 -4.19
CA TYR A 25 10.92 -14.15 -4.36
C TYR A 25 11.55 -13.79 -3.01
N VAL A 26 12.83 -13.47 -3.00
CA VAL A 26 13.56 -13.00 -1.83
C VAL A 26 14.30 -11.72 -2.20
N SER A 27 13.99 -10.63 -1.51
CA SER A 27 14.59 -9.33 -1.71
C SER A 27 16.11 -9.34 -1.44
N GLU A 28 16.85 -8.61 -2.26
CA GLU A 28 18.27 -8.33 -2.00
C GLU A 28 18.48 -7.19 -1.01
N VAL A 29 17.46 -6.36 -0.76
CA VAL A 29 17.60 -5.10 -0.01
C VAL A 29 17.01 -5.17 1.40
N TRP A 30 15.90 -5.91 1.59
CA TRP A 30 15.31 -6.08 2.92
C TRP A 30 14.71 -7.47 3.12
N VAL A 31 15.19 -8.17 4.14
CA VAL A 31 14.65 -9.46 4.61
C VAL A 31 14.48 -9.38 6.11
N ALA A 32 13.25 -9.55 6.59
CA ALA A 32 12.94 -9.51 8.03
C ALA A 32 13.35 -10.78 8.74
N ASP A 33 13.16 -11.94 8.12
CA ASP A 33 13.58 -13.24 8.65
C ASP A 33 15.11 -13.35 8.70
N GLN A 34 15.67 -13.58 9.88
CA GLN A 34 17.12 -13.64 10.09
C GLN A 34 17.74 -15.02 9.79
N GLY A 35 16.92 -16.02 9.40
CA GLY A 35 17.36 -17.39 9.15
C GLY A 35 17.80 -18.20 10.38
N ASN A 36 17.67 -17.63 11.59
CA ASN A 36 18.11 -18.21 12.85
C ASN A 36 16.99 -18.35 13.89
N GLY A 37 15.73 -18.38 13.44
CA GLY A 37 14.56 -18.45 14.31
C GLY A 37 14.14 -17.10 14.90
N LYS A 38 14.74 -16.00 14.44
CA LYS A 38 14.40 -14.62 14.83
C LYS A 38 13.99 -13.81 13.60
N TYR A 39 13.26 -12.74 13.84
CA TYR A 39 12.98 -11.70 12.86
C TYR A 39 13.43 -10.33 13.37
N LYS A 40 13.59 -9.38 12.46
CA LYS A 40 13.79 -7.95 12.75
C LYS A 40 12.61 -7.14 12.23
N ASN A 41 12.22 -6.12 12.97
CA ASN A 41 11.28 -5.10 12.55
C ASN A 41 11.95 -3.97 11.77
N PRO A 42 11.25 -3.31 10.84
CA PRO A 42 9.91 -3.66 10.38
C PRO A 42 9.89 -4.99 9.62
N ILE A 43 8.81 -5.77 9.74
CA ILE A 43 8.67 -7.00 8.97
C ILE A 43 8.46 -6.74 7.47
N LEU A 44 7.87 -5.59 7.13
CA LEU A 44 7.75 -5.08 5.78
C LEU A 44 8.35 -3.67 5.76
N TYR A 45 9.50 -3.51 5.11
CA TYR A 45 10.11 -2.20 4.92
C TYR A 45 9.55 -1.56 3.66
N ALA A 46 8.24 -1.33 3.66
CA ALA A 46 7.52 -0.68 2.59
C ALA A 46 6.23 -0.07 3.15
N ASP A 47 5.69 0.91 2.44
CA ASP A 47 4.50 1.65 2.84
C ASP A 47 3.21 0.81 2.72
N TYR A 48 2.93 0.00 3.74
CA TYR A 48 1.66 -0.69 3.92
C TYR A 48 0.90 -0.05 5.08
N SER A 49 0.40 1.16 4.81
CA SER A 49 -0.32 2.01 5.76
C SER A 49 -1.55 1.32 6.33
N ASP A 50 -1.79 1.50 7.63
CA ASP A 50 -2.99 1.04 8.32
C ASP A 50 -3.26 -0.47 8.13
N PRO A 51 -2.27 -1.35 8.42
CA PRO A 51 -2.38 -2.77 8.12
C PRO A 51 -3.48 -3.42 8.95
N ASP A 52 -4.26 -4.29 8.32
CA ASP A 52 -5.16 -5.23 9.01
C ASP A 52 -4.95 -6.64 8.48
N ALA A 53 -5.04 -7.62 9.37
CA ALA A 53 -4.76 -9.00 9.04
C ALA A 53 -5.77 -9.96 9.67
N CYS A 54 -5.95 -11.12 9.03
CA CYS A 54 -6.71 -12.24 9.58
C CYS A 54 -6.02 -13.57 9.31
N ARG A 55 -6.32 -14.57 10.14
CA ARG A 55 -5.89 -15.96 9.95
C ARG A 55 -7.03 -16.81 9.41
N VAL A 56 -6.73 -17.68 8.46
CA VAL A 56 -7.65 -18.72 7.96
C VAL A 56 -6.89 -20.04 7.91
N GLY A 57 -7.17 -20.92 8.86
CA GLY A 57 -6.40 -22.17 9.00
C GLY A 57 -4.94 -21.91 9.37
N ASP A 58 -4.01 -22.35 8.52
CA ASP A 58 -2.56 -22.14 8.65
C ASP A 58 -2.07 -20.92 7.87
N ASP A 59 -2.96 -20.14 7.28
CA ASP A 59 -2.65 -19.01 6.39
C ASP A 59 -2.99 -17.67 7.04
N PHE A 60 -2.17 -16.67 6.76
CA PHE A 60 -2.37 -15.30 7.20
C PHE A 60 -2.50 -14.38 6.00
N TYR A 61 -3.47 -13.48 6.04
CA TYR A 61 -3.75 -12.52 5.00
C TYR A 61 -3.75 -11.11 5.56
N MET A 62 -3.10 -10.18 4.84
CA MET A 62 -3.02 -8.78 5.24
C MET A 62 -3.42 -7.89 4.05
N THR A 63 -4.06 -6.78 4.37
CA THR A 63 -4.28 -5.68 3.42
C THR A 63 -3.98 -4.35 4.10
N SER A 64 -3.90 -3.27 3.32
CA SER A 64 -3.53 -1.94 3.81
C SER A 64 -4.24 -0.85 2.99
N SER A 65 -4.21 0.38 3.49
CA SER A 65 -4.66 1.55 2.75
C SER A 65 -3.94 1.64 1.41
N SER A 66 -4.69 1.89 0.34
CA SER A 66 -4.13 2.15 -0.99
C SER A 66 -4.45 3.55 -1.51
N PHE A 67 -5.32 4.26 -0.80
CA PHE A 67 -5.78 5.60 -1.16
C PHE A 67 -6.31 5.63 -2.60
N ASN A 68 -5.81 6.50 -3.44
CA ASN A 68 -6.15 6.61 -4.86
C ASN A 68 -5.37 5.65 -5.78
N CYS A 69 -4.45 4.83 -5.23
CA CYS A 69 -3.56 3.98 -6.04
C CYS A 69 -4.22 2.66 -6.43
N LEU A 70 -4.05 2.24 -7.69
CA LEU A 70 -4.60 1.00 -8.24
C LEU A 70 -3.54 0.14 -8.94
N PRO A 71 -3.61 -1.22 -8.79
CA PRO A 71 -4.62 -1.99 -8.05
C PRO A 71 -4.67 -1.61 -6.58
N GLY A 72 -5.87 -1.43 -6.03
CA GLY A 72 -6.12 -1.05 -4.65
C GLY A 72 -6.35 -2.26 -3.74
N LEU A 73 -6.13 -2.07 -2.42
CA LEU A 73 -6.28 -3.13 -1.43
C LEU A 73 -5.42 -4.36 -1.80
N GLN A 74 -4.11 -4.15 -1.96
CA GLN A 74 -3.17 -5.26 -2.20
C GLN A 74 -3.34 -6.33 -1.10
N ILE A 75 -3.38 -7.59 -1.50
CA ILE A 75 -3.49 -8.73 -0.58
C ILE A 75 -2.13 -9.36 -0.43
N LEU A 76 -1.63 -9.38 0.80
CA LEU A 76 -0.42 -10.09 1.16
C LEU A 76 -0.78 -11.41 1.85
N HIS A 77 0.02 -12.42 1.62
CA HIS A 77 -0.12 -13.74 2.18
C HIS A 77 1.14 -14.17 2.91
N SER A 78 0.99 -14.82 4.05
CA SER A 78 2.06 -15.41 4.85
C SER A 78 1.63 -16.73 5.47
N LYS A 79 2.61 -17.57 5.76
CA LYS A 79 2.45 -18.80 6.56
C LYS A 79 3.00 -18.67 7.98
N ASP A 80 3.70 -17.56 8.29
CA ASP A 80 4.44 -17.44 9.56
C ASP A 80 4.49 -16.01 10.14
N LEU A 81 3.69 -15.06 9.57
CA LEU A 81 3.59 -13.66 9.96
C LEU A 81 4.85 -12.81 9.69
N VAL A 82 5.93 -13.42 9.22
CA VAL A 82 7.22 -12.74 8.96
C VAL A 82 7.57 -12.73 7.47
N ASN A 83 7.32 -13.84 6.78
CA ASN A 83 7.59 -14.02 5.36
C ASN A 83 6.30 -13.77 4.57
N TRP A 84 6.27 -12.70 3.78
CA TRP A 84 5.08 -12.23 3.06
C TRP A 84 5.31 -12.19 1.55
N SER A 85 4.26 -12.48 0.80
CA SER A 85 4.20 -12.27 -0.66
C SER A 85 2.93 -11.52 -1.03
N ILE A 86 2.96 -10.73 -2.11
CA ILE A 86 1.75 -10.11 -2.65
C ILE A 86 1.09 -11.13 -3.59
N ILE A 87 -0.17 -11.48 -3.32
CA ILE A 87 -0.89 -12.49 -4.10
C ILE A 87 -1.98 -11.91 -5.01
N GLY A 88 -2.26 -10.63 -4.91
CA GLY A 88 -3.28 -9.96 -5.71
C GLY A 88 -3.73 -8.63 -5.12
N ALA A 89 -4.91 -8.18 -5.53
CA ALA A 89 -5.56 -6.98 -5.03
C ALA A 89 -7.09 -7.15 -5.04
N ALA A 90 -7.76 -6.60 -4.02
CA ALA A 90 -9.20 -6.73 -3.89
C ALA A 90 -9.99 -5.74 -4.77
N VAL A 91 -9.38 -4.63 -5.16
CA VAL A 91 -9.94 -3.66 -6.12
C VAL A 91 -8.95 -3.49 -7.27
N PRO A 92 -9.01 -4.35 -8.31
CA PRO A 92 -7.95 -4.42 -9.31
C PRO A 92 -7.97 -3.27 -10.33
N TYR A 93 -9.14 -2.68 -10.65
CA TYR A 93 -9.25 -1.81 -11.83
C TYR A 93 -9.79 -0.41 -11.56
N ALA A 94 -10.78 -0.26 -10.71
CA ALA A 94 -11.42 1.03 -10.46
C ALA A 94 -12.00 1.14 -9.06
N LEU A 95 -11.87 2.32 -8.47
CA LEU A 95 -12.52 2.72 -7.22
C LEU A 95 -13.74 3.58 -7.52
N PRO A 96 -14.83 3.48 -6.74
CA PRO A 96 -15.95 4.40 -6.86
C PRO A 96 -15.57 5.86 -6.52
N PRO A 97 -16.12 6.85 -7.23
CA PRO A 97 -16.87 6.70 -8.48
C PRO A 97 -15.96 6.12 -9.58
N ILE A 98 -16.53 5.27 -10.45
CA ILE A 98 -15.78 4.49 -11.44
C ILE A 98 -15.16 5.37 -12.55
N GLU A 99 -15.54 6.62 -12.63
CA GLU A 99 -14.97 7.57 -13.57
C GLU A 99 -13.44 7.64 -13.41
N THR A 100 -12.72 7.62 -14.52
CA THR A 100 -11.28 7.85 -14.52
C THR A 100 -11.03 9.34 -14.37
N PRO A 101 -10.59 9.82 -13.22
CA PRO A 101 -10.31 11.24 -13.07
C PRO A 101 -9.12 11.61 -13.97
N GLU A 102 -9.19 12.79 -14.56
CA GLU A 102 -8.06 13.33 -15.33
C GLU A 102 -6.81 13.54 -14.47
N ARG A 103 -7.01 13.74 -13.15
CA ARG A 103 -5.96 13.91 -12.14
C ARG A 103 -6.05 12.89 -11.03
N PRO A 104 -4.93 12.55 -10.39
CA PRO A 104 -4.94 11.75 -9.16
C PRO A 104 -5.68 12.47 -8.03
N GLU A 105 -6.45 11.73 -7.25
CA GLU A 105 -7.08 12.25 -6.03
C GLU A 105 -6.22 11.91 -4.81
N HIS A 106 -5.00 12.43 -4.80
CA HIS A 106 -3.98 12.11 -3.81
C HIS A 106 -4.50 12.07 -2.37
N GLY A 107 -4.32 10.93 -1.71
CA GLY A 107 -4.69 10.71 -0.32
C GLY A 107 -6.19 10.51 -0.05
N ASN A 108 -7.04 10.44 -1.07
CA ASN A 108 -8.47 10.11 -0.93
C ASN A 108 -8.75 8.63 -1.24
N ARG A 109 -9.97 8.19 -1.20
CA ARG A 109 -10.53 6.88 -1.56
C ARG A 109 -10.40 5.82 -0.48
N VAL A 110 -9.38 4.95 -0.53
CA VAL A 110 -9.25 3.77 0.35
C VAL A 110 -8.43 4.10 1.59
N TRP A 111 -9.12 4.34 2.70
CA TRP A 111 -8.53 4.57 4.00
C TRP A 111 -8.74 3.34 4.90
N ALA A 112 -7.74 3.03 5.73
CA ALA A 112 -7.70 2.04 6.80
C ALA A 112 -8.69 0.86 6.67
N PRO A 113 -8.37 -0.15 5.85
CA PRO A 113 -9.25 -1.30 5.65
C PRO A 113 -9.28 -2.23 6.86
N ALA A 114 -10.31 -3.08 6.90
CA ALA A 114 -10.37 -4.25 7.76
C ALA A 114 -10.66 -5.50 6.92
N ILE A 115 -9.80 -6.52 7.02
CA ILE A 115 -9.99 -7.82 6.40
C ILE A 115 -10.51 -8.83 7.42
N ARG A 116 -11.58 -9.54 7.09
CA ARG A 116 -12.19 -10.59 7.92
C ARG A 116 -12.53 -11.80 7.06
N HIS A 117 -12.55 -12.97 7.70
CA HIS A 117 -13.05 -14.19 7.08
C HIS A 117 -14.27 -14.68 7.86
N HIS A 118 -15.39 -14.87 7.16
CA HIS A 118 -16.63 -15.34 7.76
C HIS A 118 -17.39 -16.24 6.79
N ASN A 119 -17.85 -17.41 7.28
CA ASN A 119 -18.63 -18.39 6.51
C ASN A 119 -18.01 -18.77 5.15
N GLY A 120 -16.67 -18.92 5.10
CA GLY A 120 -15.97 -19.34 3.89
C GLY A 120 -15.75 -18.23 2.87
N GLU A 121 -15.98 -16.97 3.22
CA GLU A 121 -15.71 -15.80 2.38
C GLU A 121 -14.82 -14.80 3.11
N PHE A 122 -13.93 -14.15 2.37
CA PHE A 122 -13.19 -12.97 2.82
C PHE A 122 -14.03 -11.72 2.58
N TYR A 123 -13.98 -10.81 3.52
CA TYR A 123 -14.61 -9.49 3.47
C TYR A 123 -13.55 -8.43 3.74
N ILE A 124 -13.52 -7.38 2.92
CA ILE A 124 -12.71 -6.19 3.20
C ILE A 124 -13.64 -4.99 3.25
N PHE A 125 -13.62 -4.31 4.40
CA PHE A 125 -14.31 -3.03 4.61
C PHE A 125 -13.29 -1.92 4.62
N TRP A 126 -13.63 -0.75 4.06
CA TRP A 126 -12.81 0.45 4.18
C TRP A 126 -13.67 1.70 4.25
N GLY A 127 -13.08 2.80 4.73
CA GLY A 127 -13.69 4.13 4.68
C GLY A 127 -13.19 4.91 3.46
N ASP A 128 -14.11 5.45 2.68
CA ASP A 128 -13.85 6.58 1.80
C ASP A 128 -14.32 7.84 2.52
N PRO A 129 -13.43 8.78 2.88
CA PRO A 129 -13.78 9.92 3.74
C PRO A 129 -14.81 10.87 3.10
N ASP A 130 -15.00 10.82 1.80
CA ASP A 130 -15.94 11.68 1.08
C ASP A 130 -17.28 10.98 0.76
N GLN A 131 -17.30 9.63 0.74
CA GLN A 131 -18.50 8.85 0.37
C GLN A 131 -19.08 8.02 1.52
N GLY A 132 -18.22 7.37 2.33
CA GLY A 132 -18.65 6.51 3.44
C GLY A 132 -17.96 5.15 3.49
N ALA A 133 -18.60 4.16 4.09
CA ALA A 133 -18.07 2.81 4.26
C ALA A 133 -18.38 1.94 3.03
N PHE A 134 -17.34 1.34 2.46
CA PHE A 134 -17.44 0.36 1.38
C PHE A 134 -17.05 -1.05 1.83
N MET A 135 -17.45 -2.05 1.04
CA MET A 135 -17.09 -3.45 1.23
C MET A 135 -16.96 -4.17 -0.10
N VAL A 136 -15.99 -5.09 -0.16
CA VAL A 136 -15.87 -6.14 -1.19
C VAL A 136 -15.72 -7.49 -0.51
N LYS A 137 -16.08 -8.58 -1.22
CA LYS A 137 -15.88 -9.92 -0.72
C LYS A 137 -15.46 -10.91 -1.81
N ALA A 138 -14.82 -12.01 -1.40
CA ALA A 138 -14.41 -13.09 -2.28
C ALA A 138 -14.32 -14.42 -1.50
N LYS A 139 -14.47 -15.54 -2.19
CA LYS A 139 -14.20 -16.87 -1.61
C LYS A 139 -12.70 -17.19 -1.60
N ASP A 140 -11.99 -16.76 -2.63
CA ASP A 140 -10.54 -16.89 -2.75
C ASP A 140 -9.89 -15.51 -2.52
N PRO A 141 -8.85 -15.40 -1.67
CA PRO A 141 -8.18 -14.13 -1.43
C PRO A 141 -7.48 -13.56 -2.67
N GLN A 142 -7.20 -14.38 -3.68
CA GLN A 142 -6.73 -13.92 -4.98
C GLN A 142 -7.85 -13.39 -5.88
N GLY A 143 -9.12 -13.59 -5.48
CA GLY A 143 -10.32 -13.18 -6.22
C GLY A 143 -10.95 -14.31 -7.06
N PRO A 144 -11.94 -14.02 -7.91
CA PRO A 144 -12.40 -12.64 -8.15
C PRO A 144 -13.14 -12.05 -6.94
N TRP A 145 -12.87 -10.78 -6.67
CA TRP A 145 -13.58 -10.00 -5.68
C TRP A 145 -14.85 -9.38 -6.30
N THR A 146 -15.87 -9.16 -5.47
CA THR A 146 -17.09 -8.45 -5.90
C THR A 146 -16.78 -6.99 -6.24
N GLU A 147 -17.68 -6.35 -6.99
CA GLU A 147 -17.71 -4.90 -7.10
C GLU A 147 -17.86 -4.25 -5.71
N PRO A 148 -17.28 -3.06 -5.48
CA PRO A 148 -17.43 -2.32 -4.24
C PRO A 148 -18.87 -1.96 -3.93
N VAL A 149 -19.32 -2.30 -2.73
CA VAL A 149 -20.67 -1.98 -2.22
C VAL A 149 -20.57 -0.86 -1.20
N LEU A 150 -21.30 0.25 -1.40
CA LEU A 150 -21.45 1.31 -0.41
C LEU A 150 -22.40 0.85 0.71
N VAL A 151 -21.82 0.37 1.80
CA VAL A 151 -22.54 -0.23 2.95
C VAL A 151 -23.21 0.85 3.80
N LYS A 152 -22.52 1.97 3.99
CA LYS A 152 -23.00 3.10 4.80
C LYS A 152 -22.55 4.42 4.19
N PRO A 153 -23.45 5.15 3.51
CA PRO A 153 -23.11 6.48 3.02
C PRO A 153 -22.93 7.48 4.16
N GLY A 154 -21.99 8.42 4.00
CA GLY A 154 -21.77 9.53 4.94
C GLY A 154 -20.35 10.07 4.90
N LYS A 155 -20.23 11.40 4.80
CA LYS A 155 -18.93 12.08 4.83
C LYS A 155 -18.23 11.88 6.16
N GLY A 156 -16.93 11.65 6.09
CA GLY A 156 -16.04 11.51 7.23
C GLY A 156 -16.05 10.13 7.87
N ILE A 157 -16.83 9.17 7.39
CA ILE A 157 -16.78 7.78 7.89
C ILE A 157 -15.47 7.16 7.43
N ILE A 158 -14.65 6.73 8.40
CA ILE A 158 -13.34 6.11 8.17
C ILE A 158 -13.15 4.88 9.06
N ASP A 159 -12.15 4.06 8.75
CA ASP A 159 -11.60 3.01 9.61
C ASP A 159 -12.67 1.98 10.03
N THR A 160 -13.40 1.48 9.08
CA THR A 160 -14.55 0.60 9.32
C THR A 160 -14.12 -0.84 9.59
N CYS A 161 -14.66 -1.47 10.65
CA CYS A 161 -14.37 -2.86 10.98
C CYS A 161 -15.64 -3.62 11.40
N PRO A 162 -16.01 -4.72 10.70
CA PRO A 162 -17.17 -5.51 11.04
C PRO A 162 -16.87 -6.55 12.13
N LEU A 163 -17.93 -6.96 12.82
CA LEU A 163 -17.96 -8.14 13.69
C LEU A 163 -19.28 -8.90 13.44
N TRP A 164 -19.17 -10.16 13.06
CA TRP A 164 -20.29 -11.12 13.08
C TRP A 164 -20.36 -11.72 14.49
N ASP A 165 -21.46 -11.48 15.20
CA ASP A 165 -21.63 -11.90 16.56
C ASP A 165 -22.47 -13.21 16.68
N GLU A 166 -22.31 -13.88 17.79
CA GLU A 166 -23.04 -15.12 18.14
C GLU A 166 -24.54 -14.89 18.33
N ASP A 167 -24.98 -13.63 18.54
CA ASP A 167 -26.40 -13.24 18.58
C ASP A 167 -27.05 -13.23 17.19
N GLY A 168 -26.27 -13.51 16.13
CA GLY A 168 -26.72 -13.53 14.74
C GLY A 168 -26.79 -12.15 14.07
N LYS A 169 -26.27 -11.11 14.72
CA LYS A 169 -26.17 -9.76 14.18
C LYS A 169 -24.77 -9.49 13.60
N VAL A 170 -24.69 -8.49 12.76
CA VAL A 170 -23.44 -7.96 12.23
C VAL A 170 -23.30 -6.52 12.72
N TYR A 171 -22.22 -6.23 13.40
CA TYR A 171 -21.92 -4.89 13.90
C TYR A 171 -20.79 -4.28 13.08
N LEU A 172 -20.85 -2.97 12.87
CA LEU A 172 -19.78 -2.19 12.22
C LEU A 172 -19.34 -1.07 13.15
N VAL A 173 -18.09 -1.12 13.61
CA VAL A 173 -17.46 0.04 14.26
C VAL A 173 -16.74 0.91 13.24
N HIS A 174 -16.67 2.22 13.52
CA HIS A 174 -15.96 3.17 12.67
C HIS A 174 -15.57 4.43 13.45
N ALA A 175 -14.66 5.21 12.89
CA ALA A 175 -14.29 6.54 13.36
C ALA A 175 -14.77 7.64 12.40
N TYR A 176 -14.41 8.89 12.68
CA TYR A 176 -14.67 10.03 11.81
C TYR A 176 -13.41 10.83 11.52
N ALA A 177 -13.21 11.18 10.25
CA ALA A 177 -12.22 12.15 9.80
C ALA A 177 -12.72 13.58 10.11
N GLY A 178 -12.08 14.27 11.05
CA GLY A 178 -12.47 15.62 11.47
C GLY A 178 -12.54 16.63 10.32
N SER A 179 -11.65 16.49 9.33
CA SER A 179 -11.62 17.34 8.12
C SER A 179 -12.85 17.22 7.21
N ARG A 180 -13.66 16.17 7.37
CA ARG A 180 -14.87 15.90 6.58
C ARG A 180 -16.15 15.95 7.41
N ALA A 181 -16.10 15.39 8.63
CA ALA A 181 -17.26 15.28 9.54
C ALA A 181 -17.39 16.46 10.52
N GLY A 182 -16.34 17.26 10.72
CA GLY A 182 -16.28 18.26 11.80
C GLY A 182 -16.23 17.63 13.20
N LEU A 183 -16.04 16.33 13.30
CA LEU A 183 -15.94 15.52 14.51
C LEU A 183 -14.82 14.50 14.34
N LYS A 184 -13.99 14.30 15.36
CA LYS A 184 -12.97 13.23 15.46
C LYS A 184 -12.89 12.73 16.89
N SER A 185 -11.96 11.82 17.18
CA SER A 185 -11.68 11.31 18.53
C SER A 185 -12.87 10.58 19.17
N VAL A 186 -13.73 9.96 18.37
CA VAL A 186 -14.85 9.13 18.83
C VAL A 186 -14.89 7.82 18.07
N ILE A 187 -15.30 6.74 18.76
CA ILE A 187 -15.61 5.45 18.15
C ILE A 187 -17.13 5.28 18.15
N THR A 188 -17.66 4.89 17.01
CA THR A 188 -19.08 4.68 16.79
C THR A 188 -19.38 3.25 16.36
N ILE A 189 -20.63 2.82 16.54
CA ILE A 189 -21.13 1.51 16.14
C ILE A 189 -22.49 1.62 15.47
N CYS A 190 -22.74 0.79 14.47
CA CYS A 190 -24.07 0.53 13.91
C CYS A 190 -24.26 -0.96 13.60
N GLU A 191 -25.51 -1.38 13.36
CA GLU A 191 -25.84 -2.73 12.91
C GLU A 191 -25.91 -2.76 11.37
N LEU A 192 -25.42 -3.85 10.78
CA LEU A 192 -25.57 -4.17 9.37
C LEU A 192 -26.66 -5.25 9.17
N ASN A 193 -27.17 -5.36 7.94
CA ASN A 193 -27.94 -6.52 7.53
C ASN A 193 -27.08 -7.80 7.57
N LYS A 194 -27.70 -8.98 7.53
CA LYS A 194 -27.00 -10.28 7.64
C LYS A 194 -25.95 -10.51 6.56
N GLU A 195 -26.17 -9.95 5.37
CA GLU A 195 -25.25 -10.03 4.23
C GLU A 195 -24.10 -9.05 4.35
N ALA A 196 -24.09 -8.20 5.39
CA ALA A 196 -23.10 -7.16 5.66
C ALA A 196 -22.96 -6.12 4.50
N THR A 197 -24.03 -5.93 3.71
CA THR A 197 -24.05 -5.06 2.54
C THR A 197 -24.70 -3.69 2.80
N LYS A 198 -25.34 -3.51 3.95
CA LYS A 198 -26.07 -2.27 4.26
C LYS A 198 -26.19 -2.04 5.77
N ALA A 199 -25.89 -0.83 6.22
CA ALA A 199 -26.23 -0.39 7.57
C ALA A 199 -27.75 -0.28 7.75
N ILE A 200 -28.27 -0.90 8.82
CA ILE A 200 -29.72 -0.95 9.11
C ILE A 200 -30.10 -0.10 10.33
N THR A 201 -29.12 0.41 11.07
CA THR A 201 -29.32 1.35 12.18
C THR A 201 -28.47 2.61 12.00
N PRO A 202 -28.87 3.75 12.61
CA PRO A 202 -28.00 4.90 12.78
C PRO A 202 -26.72 4.53 13.57
N SER A 203 -25.64 5.27 13.37
CA SER A 203 -24.45 5.15 14.22
C SER A 203 -24.70 5.74 15.61
N ARG A 204 -24.14 5.04 16.62
CA ARG A 204 -24.13 5.48 18.02
C ARG A 204 -22.69 5.61 18.49
N ILE A 205 -22.32 6.74 19.11
CA ILE A 205 -21.02 6.89 19.78
C ILE A 205 -21.01 5.97 20.99
N ILE A 206 -19.97 5.12 21.10
CA ILE A 206 -19.77 4.18 22.19
C ILE A 206 -18.52 4.48 23.00
N PHE A 207 -17.63 5.32 22.48
CA PHE A 207 -16.47 5.83 23.18
C PHE A 207 -16.13 7.25 22.72
N ASP A 208 -15.83 8.10 23.68
CA ASP A 208 -15.35 9.47 23.48
C ASP A 208 -13.94 9.61 24.05
N GLY A 209 -12.97 9.84 23.14
CA GLY A 209 -11.57 9.95 23.47
C GLY A 209 -11.06 11.39 23.64
N HIS A 210 -11.90 12.41 23.57
CA HIS A 210 -11.45 13.81 23.59
C HIS A 210 -10.60 14.18 24.81
N GLU A 211 -10.87 13.60 25.98
CA GLU A 211 -10.12 13.92 27.20
C GLU A 211 -8.80 13.12 27.29
N ALA A 212 -8.85 11.79 27.13
CA ALA A 212 -7.73 10.90 27.43
C ALA A 212 -7.01 10.37 26.17
N HIS A 213 -7.72 10.24 25.06
CA HIS A 213 -7.25 9.56 23.84
C HIS A 213 -7.58 10.36 22.58
N GLN A 214 -7.13 11.61 22.55
CA GLN A 214 -7.32 12.50 21.40
C GLN A 214 -6.82 11.83 20.11
N THR A 215 -7.54 12.08 19.01
CA THR A 215 -7.29 11.42 17.73
C THR A 215 -7.40 9.90 17.83
N CYS A 216 -8.38 9.40 18.63
CA CYS A 216 -8.72 7.98 18.56
C CYS A 216 -9.44 7.69 17.24
N GLU A 217 -8.95 6.68 16.53
CA GLU A 217 -9.38 6.27 15.20
C GLU A 217 -9.02 4.79 14.98
N GLY A 218 -9.08 4.25 13.77
CA GLY A 218 -8.58 2.91 13.45
C GLY A 218 -9.17 1.74 14.24
N PRO A 219 -10.47 1.72 14.62
CA PRO A 219 -11.00 0.65 15.46
C PRO A 219 -10.97 -0.70 14.77
N LYS A 220 -10.44 -1.72 15.47
CA LYS A 220 -10.50 -3.13 15.08
C LYS A 220 -11.31 -3.90 16.10
N PHE A 221 -12.35 -4.59 15.66
CA PHE A 221 -13.39 -5.14 16.51
C PHE A 221 -13.28 -6.66 16.64
N TYR A 222 -13.21 -7.14 17.89
CA TYR A 222 -13.05 -8.57 18.21
C TYR A 222 -13.96 -8.98 19.37
N LYS A 223 -14.19 -10.28 19.52
CA LYS A 223 -14.85 -10.89 20.67
C LYS A 223 -14.00 -12.03 21.23
N ARG A 224 -13.81 -12.06 22.55
CA ARG A 224 -13.03 -13.09 23.24
C ARG A 224 -13.51 -13.24 24.67
N ASN A 225 -13.69 -14.49 25.15
CA ASN A 225 -14.09 -14.80 26.54
C ASN A 225 -15.33 -14.03 27.02
N GLY A 226 -16.32 -13.81 26.14
CA GLY A 226 -17.54 -13.08 26.47
C GLY A 226 -17.37 -11.55 26.59
N TYR A 227 -16.21 -11.01 26.21
CA TYR A 227 -15.97 -9.58 26.08
C TYR A 227 -15.88 -9.14 24.63
N TYR A 228 -16.38 -7.94 24.35
CA TYR A 228 -16.13 -7.20 23.13
C TYR A 228 -14.88 -6.34 23.31
N TYR A 229 -13.97 -6.41 22.36
CA TYR A 229 -12.73 -5.65 22.35
C TYR A 229 -12.66 -4.75 21.13
N ILE A 230 -12.29 -3.49 21.33
CA ILE A 230 -12.00 -2.56 20.25
C ILE A 230 -10.56 -2.08 20.43
N PHE A 231 -9.69 -2.52 19.53
CA PHE A 231 -8.30 -2.06 19.47
C PHE A 231 -8.27 -0.80 18.62
N HIS A 232 -7.74 0.30 19.14
CA HIS A 232 -7.62 1.54 18.38
C HIS A 232 -6.40 2.35 18.81
N PRO A 233 -5.72 3.04 17.87
CA PRO A 233 -4.69 4.00 18.22
C PRO A 233 -5.29 5.33 18.72
N ALA A 234 -4.45 6.12 19.36
CA ALA A 234 -4.71 7.50 19.74
C ALA A 234 -3.42 8.32 19.70
N GLY A 235 -3.48 9.62 19.87
CA GLY A 235 -2.32 10.52 19.95
C GLY A 235 -1.73 10.94 18.60
N GLY A 236 -2.32 10.47 17.48
CA GLY A 236 -1.88 10.77 16.11
C GLY A 236 -0.72 9.91 15.62
N VAL A 237 -0.54 9.87 14.30
CA VAL A 237 0.38 8.96 13.60
C VAL A 237 1.85 9.09 14.05
N PRO A 238 2.45 10.29 14.21
CA PRO A 238 3.86 10.37 14.56
C PRO A 238 4.19 10.08 16.03
N THR A 239 3.23 10.19 16.94
CA THR A 239 3.47 10.21 18.38
C THR A 239 2.46 9.39 19.19
N GLY A 240 1.64 8.58 18.52
CA GLY A 240 0.51 7.88 19.13
C GLY A 240 0.88 6.64 19.95
N TRP A 241 -0.15 6.00 20.45
CA TRP A 241 -0.10 4.77 21.25
C TRP A 241 -1.32 3.91 20.94
N GLN A 242 -1.25 2.62 21.30
CA GLN A 242 -2.36 1.68 21.13
C GLN A 242 -3.19 1.57 22.39
N VAL A 243 -4.50 1.75 22.24
CA VAL A 243 -5.51 1.60 23.28
C VAL A 243 -6.39 0.39 22.99
N VAL A 244 -6.89 -0.26 24.02
CA VAL A 244 -7.91 -1.30 23.89
C VAL A 244 -9.09 -0.96 24.78
N LEU A 245 -10.28 -0.96 24.19
CA LEU A 245 -11.56 -0.87 24.87
C LEU A 245 -12.08 -2.28 25.14
N ARG A 246 -12.71 -2.50 26.31
CA ARG A 246 -13.30 -3.78 26.69
C ARG A 246 -14.68 -3.58 27.32
N SER A 247 -15.67 -4.39 26.91
CA SER A 247 -17.00 -4.42 27.52
C SER A 247 -17.65 -5.79 27.41
N LYS A 248 -18.55 -6.14 28.32
CA LYS A 248 -19.45 -7.30 28.18
C LYS A 248 -20.67 -7.02 27.32
N ASN A 249 -20.94 -5.76 27.03
CA ASN A 249 -22.05 -5.34 26.18
C ASN A 249 -21.49 -4.65 24.94
N VAL A 250 -21.98 -5.03 23.76
CA VAL A 250 -21.55 -4.49 22.46
C VAL A 250 -21.68 -2.96 22.37
N TYR A 251 -22.61 -2.36 23.08
CA TYR A 251 -22.83 -0.92 23.14
C TYR A 251 -22.15 -0.24 24.34
N GLY A 252 -21.36 -0.98 25.12
CA GLY A 252 -20.69 -0.47 26.32
C GLY A 252 -21.57 -0.49 27.58
N PRO A 253 -21.13 0.19 28.67
CA PRO A 253 -19.96 1.05 28.71
C PRO A 253 -18.66 0.28 28.54
N TYR A 254 -17.68 0.93 27.89
CA TYR A 254 -16.35 0.37 27.70
C TYR A 254 -15.37 0.92 28.74
N GLU A 255 -14.61 0.03 29.37
CA GLU A 255 -13.38 0.35 30.07
C GLU A 255 -12.20 0.33 29.09
N TRP A 256 -11.11 1.03 29.38
CA TRP A 256 -9.98 1.15 28.46
C TRP A 256 -8.63 0.99 29.15
N ARG A 257 -7.62 0.58 28.37
CA ARG A 257 -6.20 0.59 28.76
C ARG A 257 -5.33 0.97 27.57
N THR A 258 -4.25 1.71 27.82
CA THR A 258 -3.11 1.80 26.89
C THR A 258 -2.32 0.49 27.01
N VAL A 259 -2.03 -0.16 25.91
CA VAL A 259 -1.45 -1.52 25.88
C VAL A 259 -0.15 -1.62 25.10
N LEU A 260 0.18 -0.56 24.34
CA LEU A 260 1.45 -0.42 23.60
C LEU A 260 1.76 1.07 23.44
N ALA A 261 2.95 1.48 23.82
CA ALA A 261 3.46 2.85 23.62
C ALA A 261 4.93 2.79 23.22
N GLN A 262 5.47 3.88 22.69
CA GLN A 262 6.87 3.93 22.26
C GLN A 262 7.86 3.50 23.35
N GLY A 263 7.70 4.02 24.57
CA GLY A 263 8.66 3.82 25.65
C GLY A 263 10.07 4.24 25.26
N ASP A 264 11.05 3.41 25.59
CA ASP A 264 12.45 3.59 25.20
C ASP A 264 12.79 3.06 23.81
N SER A 265 11.80 2.50 23.09
CA SER A 265 12.04 1.93 21.75
C SER A 265 12.28 3.03 20.71
N PRO A 266 12.99 2.72 19.59
CA PRO A 266 13.12 3.67 18.49
C PRO A 266 11.84 3.79 17.62
N VAL A 267 10.78 3.03 17.94
CA VAL A 267 9.54 2.96 17.16
C VAL A 267 8.58 4.02 17.69
N ASN A 268 8.55 5.18 17.03
CA ASN A 268 7.60 6.25 17.36
C ASN A 268 6.18 5.88 16.95
N GLY A 269 5.20 6.35 17.69
CA GLY A 269 3.80 6.32 17.34
C GLY A 269 3.28 4.98 16.86
N PRO A 270 3.41 3.86 17.62
CA PRO A 270 2.80 2.60 17.20
C PRO A 270 1.30 2.82 16.96
N HIS A 271 0.87 2.67 15.70
CA HIS A 271 -0.42 3.19 15.23
C HIS A 271 -1.10 2.18 14.34
N GLN A 272 -2.39 2.08 14.42
CA GLN A 272 -3.29 1.19 13.68
C GLN A 272 -2.70 -0.20 13.39
N GLY A 273 -3.43 -1.22 13.77
CA GLY A 273 -2.96 -2.58 13.56
C GLY A 273 -4.01 -3.63 13.85
N ALA A 274 -3.58 -4.88 13.85
CA ALA A 274 -4.43 -6.03 13.99
C ALA A 274 -3.86 -7.05 14.97
N TRP A 275 -4.74 -7.62 15.79
CA TRP A 275 -4.46 -8.83 16.55
C TRP A 275 -4.73 -10.06 15.68
N VAL A 276 -3.79 -11.00 15.69
CA VAL A 276 -3.92 -12.34 15.11
C VAL A 276 -3.36 -13.39 16.06
N ASP A 277 -3.98 -14.56 16.09
CA ASP A 277 -3.47 -15.75 16.79
C ASP A 277 -2.77 -16.70 15.81
N THR A 278 -1.90 -17.57 16.32
CA THR A 278 -1.27 -18.64 15.54
C THR A 278 -1.97 -19.99 15.77
N PRO A 279 -1.77 -20.99 14.89
CA PRO A 279 -2.27 -22.34 15.12
C PRO A 279 -1.75 -22.98 16.41
N SER A 280 -0.62 -22.54 16.95
CA SER A 280 -0.06 -23.00 18.23
C SER A 280 -0.59 -22.25 19.45
N GLY A 281 -1.47 -21.25 19.26
CA GLY A 281 -2.08 -20.46 20.34
C GLY A 281 -1.22 -19.31 20.86
N GLU A 282 -0.22 -18.86 20.12
CA GLU A 282 0.46 -17.59 20.40
C GLU A 282 -0.36 -16.43 19.81
N ASP A 283 -0.35 -15.28 20.48
CA ASP A 283 -0.97 -14.05 20.03
C ASP A 283 0.08 -13.06 19.55
N TRP A 284 -0.24 -12.34 18.47
CA TRP A 284 0.63 -11.38 17.83
C TRP A 284 -0.13 -10.14 17.40
N PHE A 285 0.56 -8.99 17.33
CA PHE A 285 -0.02 -7.72 16.96
C PHE A 285 0.79 -7.03 15.88
N PHE A 286 0.13 -6.66 14.78
CA PHE A 286 0.69 -5.78 13.76
C PHE A 286 0.41 -4.33 14.10
N HIS A 287 1.32 -3.45 13.77
CA HIS A 287 1.10 -2.01 13.73
C HIS A 287 2.05 -1.37 12.71
N PHE A 288 1.82 -0.13 12.36
CA PHE A 288 2.80 0.60 11.57
C PHE A 288 3.57 1.63 12.38
N GLN A 289 4.70 2.05 11.83
CA GLN A 289 5.49 3.22 12.22
C GLN A 289 5.61 4.15 11.03
N ASP A 290 5.30 5.44 11.18
CA ASP A 290 5.55 6.44 10.14
C ASP A 290 7.04 6.84 10.12
N VAL A 291 7.64 6.76 8.94
CA VAL A 291 9.08 7.01 8.72
C VAL A 291 9.28 7.99 7.55
N GLY A 292 8.39 8.98 7.43
CA GLY A 292 8.47 10.05 6.47
C GLY A 292 8.52 9.56 5.01
N ALA A 293 9.61 9.83 4.29
CA ALA A 293 9.74 9.46 2.89
C ALA A 293 9.59 7.95 2.60
N TYR A 294 9.83 7.07 3.57
CA TYR A 294 9.60 5.63 3.40
C TYR A 294 8.15 5.22 3.66
N GLY A 295 7.33 6.13 4.20
CA GLY A 295 5.94 5.88 4.54
C GLY A 295 5.76 5.09 5.82
N ARG A 296 4.70 4.30 5.91
CA ARG A 296 4.24 3.61 7.10
C ARG A 296 4.65 2.14 7.08
N LEU A 297 5.74 1.86 7.78
CA LEU A 297 6.40 0.55 7.81
C LEU A 297 5.72 -0.38 8.80
N VAL A 298 5.50 -1.65 8.44
CA VAL A 298 4.78 -2.62 9.28
C VAL A 298 5.71 -3.32 10.24
N HIS A 299 5.32 -3.30 11.50
CA HIS A 299 5.97 -4.01 12.61
C HIS A 299 5.11 -5.17 13.11
N LEU A 300 5.76 -6.19 13.64
CA LEU A 300 5.13 -7.33 14.31
C LEU A 300 5.58 -7.36 15.77
N GLN A 301 4.62 -7.42 16.71
CA GLN A 301 4.90 -7.45 18.13
C GLN A 301 4.38 -8.74 18.75
N PRO A 302 5.12 -9.37 19.70
CA PRO A 302 4.55 -10.41 20.54
C PRO A 302 3.41 -9.81 21.37
N MET A 303 2.38 -10.62 21.62
CA MET A 303 1.25 -10.22 22.45
C MET A 303 0.88 -11.37 23.40
N LYS A 304 0.39 -11.03 24.57
CA LYS A 304 -0.15 -12.00 25.54
C LYS A 304 -1.38 -11.42 26.24
N TRP A 305 -2.28 -12.28 26.66
CA TRP A 305 -3.43 -11.89 27.47
C TRP A 305 -3.14 -12.08 28.94
N VAL A 306 -3.38 -11.04 29.75
CA VAL A 306 -3.22 -11.04 31.21
C VAL A 306 -4.50 -10.49 31.82
N ASN A 307 -5.24 -11.31 32.58
CA ASN A 307 -6.53 -10.94 33.19
C ASN A 307 -7.53 -10.36 32.15
N ASP A 308 -7.63 -11.02 30.99
CA ASP A 308 -8.45 -10.57 29.86
C ASP A 308 -8.11 -9.17 29.32
N TRP A 309 -6.85 -8.73 29.47
CA TRP A 309 -6.29 -7.56 28.81
C TRP A 309 -5.07 -7.95 27.96
N PRO A 310 -4.95 -7.43 26.75
CA PRO A 310 -3.74 -7.66 25.96
C PRO A 310 -2.59 -6.83 26.50
N VAL A 311 -1.40 -7.41 26.49
CA VAL A 311 -0.12 -6.73 26.69
C VAL A 311 0.68 -6.93 25.42
N ILE A 312 0.99 -5.88 24.71
CA ILE A 312 1.61 -5.90 23.37
C ILE A 312 3.07 -5.46 23.48
N GLY A 313 4.00 -6.19 22.83
CA GLY A 313 5.43 -5.93 22.97
C GLY A 313 6.00 -6.45 24.27
N ILE A 314 6.96 -5.73 24.86
CA ILE A 314 7.59 -6.07 26.14
C ILE A 314 7.20 -5.05 27.20
N ASP A 315 6.46 -5.50 28.16
CA ASP A 315 6.12 -4.76 29.38
C ASP A 315 7.29 -4.92 30.38
N LYS A 316 8.07 -3.85 30.58
CA LYS A 316 9.30 -3.85 31.38
C LYS A 316 9.06 -3.61 32.86
N ASP A 317 8.03 -2.84 33.19
CA ASP A 317 7.70 -2.38 34.55
C ASP A 317 6.45 -3.04 35.15
N GLY A 318 5.71 -3.79 34.33
CA GLY A 318 4.56 -4.56 34.80
C GLY A 318 3.26 -3.75 34.90
N ASP A 319 3.19 -2.59 34.26
CA ASP A 319 2.00 -1.74 34.27
C ASP A 319 0.89 -2.18 33.27
N GLY A 320 1.20 -3.13 32.40
CA GLY A 320 0.32 -3.68 31.36
C GLY A 320 0.41 -2.96 30.02
N CYS A 321 1.31 -1.99 29.85
CA CYS A 321 1.63 -1.30 28.61
C CYS A 321 3.00 -1.73 28.13
N GLY A 322 3.06 -2.42 26.98
CA GLY A 322 4.36 -2.86 26.44
C GLY A 322 5.01 -1.82 25.54
N GLU A 323 6.28 -2.11 25.18
CA GLU A 323 7.07 -1.34 24.22
C GLU A 323 7.37 -2.19 23.00
N PRO A 324 7.45 -1.58 21.77
CA PRO A 324 7.79 -2.30 20.56
C PRO A 324 9.17 -2.97 20.62
N VAL A 325 9.27 -4.19 20.08
CA VAL A 325 10.54 -4.90 19.88
C VAL A 325 11.09 -4.63 18.47
N MET A 326 12.42 -4.51 18.36
CA MET A 326 13.10 -4.43 17.06
C MET A 326 13.57 -5.78 16.53
N THR A 327 13.82 -6.73 17.42
CA THR A 327 14.20 -8.10 17.09
C THR A 327 13.56 -9.04 18.10
N TYR A 328 12.96 -10.12 17.62
CA TYR A 328 12.32 -11.11 18.49
C TYR A 328 12.37 -12.51 17.87
N LYS A 329 12.00 -13.54 18.64
CA LYS A 329 11.78 -14.89 18.12
C LYS A 329 10.62 -14.87 17.10
N LYS A 330 10.70 -15.67 16.06
CA LYS A 330 9.59 -15.85 15.12
C LYS A 330 8.37 -16.44 15.80
N PRO A 331 7.15 -16.13 15.30
CA PRO A 331 5.93 -16.80 15.74
C PRO A 331 6.05 -18.32 15.60
N ASN A 332 5.56 -19.04 16.62
CA ASN A 332 5.41 -20.48 16.52
C ASN A 332 4.12 -20.78 15.73
N VAL A 333 4.28 -21.30 14.53
CA VAL A 333 3.19 -21.75 13.65
C VAL A 333 3.23 -23.27 13.44
N GLY A 334 4.03 -23.98 14.25
CA GLY A 334 4.18 -25.45 14.21
C GLY A 334 5.05 -25.98 13.06
N LYS A 335 5.47 -25.12 12.12
CA LYS A 335 6.28 -25.48 10.94
C LYS A 335 7.30 -24.39 10.63
N ILE A 336 8.34 -24.73 9.87
CA ILE A 336 9.29 -23.78 9.31
C ILE A 336 8.95 -23.59 7.83
N TYR A 337 8.82 -22.34 7.41
CA TYR A 337 8.53 -21.99 6.03
C TYR A 337 9.74 -21.32 5.37
N PRO A 338 9.88 -21.46 4.04
CA PRO A 338 10.95 -20.77 3.30
C PRO A 338 10.84 -19.25 3.44
N ILE A 339 12.00 -18.58 3.40
CA ILE A 339 12.05 -17.12 3.35
C ILE A 339 11.44 -16.65 2.04
N CYS A 340 10.55 -15.68 2.10
CA CYS A 340 10.04 -14.94 0.96
C CYS A 340 9.76 -13.48 1.34
N THR A 341 9.70 -12.61 0.34
CA THR A 341 9.40 -11.18 0.48
C THR A 341 8.46 -10.74 -0.63
N PRO A 342 7.77 -9.59 -0.47
CA PRO A 342 7.13 -8.94 -1.62
C PRO A 342 8.13 -8.72 -2.76
N GLN A 343 7.67 -8.89 -4.00
CA GLN A 343 8.48 -8.62 -5.18
C GLN A 343 8.72 -7.11 -5.33
N GLU A 344 9.90 -6.73 -5.80
CA GLU A 344 10.30 -5.33 -6.04
C GLU A 344 10.99 -5.12 -7.38
N SER A 345 11.67 -6.14 -7.91
CA SER A 345 12.26 -6.12 -9.26
C SER A 345 11.29 -6.77 -10.25
N ASP A 346 11.34 -6.32 -11.51
CA ASP A 346 10.46 -6.82 -12.56
C ASP A 346 11.21 -6.90 -13.91
N GLU A 347 11.14 -8.05 -14.55
CA GLU A 347 11.68 -8.29 -15.91
C GLU A 347 10.58 -8.12 -16.99
N PHE A 348 9.35 -7.80 -16.58
CA PHE A 348 8.16 -7.62 -17.42
C PHE A 348 7.92 -8.79 -18.39
N ASP A 349 8.17 -10.01 -17.93
CA ASP A 349 7.97 -11.25 -18.70
C ASP A 349 6.54 -11.83 -18.58
N GLY A 350 5.65 -11.13 -17.85
CA GLY A 350 4.23 -11.43 -17.73
C GLY A 350 3.34 -10.67 -18.70
N TYR A 351 2.14 -11.20 -18.98
CA TYR A 351 1.10 -10.54 -19.77
C TYR A 351 0.17 -9.65 -18.95
N ILE A 352 0.41 -9.55 -17.66
CA ILE A 352 -0.27 -8.65 -16.71
C ILE A 352 0.77 -7.94 -15.86
N LEU A 353 0.39 -6.84 -15.28
CA LEU A 353 1.24 -6.08 -14.37
C LEU A 353 1.52 -6.90 -13.10
N SER A 354 2.79 -7.01 -12.72
CA SER A 354 3.17 -7.64 -11.45
C SER A 354 2.60 -6.88 -10.25
N PRO A 355 2.23 -7.56 -9.16
CA PRO A 355 1.35 -7.00 -8.12
C PRO A 355 1.96 -5.90 -7.24
N GLN A 356 3.27 -5.65 -7.33
CA GLN A 356 3.92 -4.52 -6.63
C GLN A 356 3.63 -3.17 -7.26
N TRP A 357 3.25 -3.13 -8.54
CA TRP A 357 3.00 -1.90 -9.27
C TRP A 357 1.62 -1.31 -9.02
N GLN A 358 1.55 0.01 -8.96
CA GLN A 358 0.31 0.74 -8.83
C GLN A 358 0.32 2.00 -9.70
N TRP A 359 -0.81 2.26 -10.36
CA TRP A 359 -1.13 3.54 -10.98
C TRP A 359 -1.65 4.53 -9.94
N HIS A 360 -1.52 5.82 -10.21
CA HIS A 360 -1.98 6.88 -9.31
C HIS A 360 -3.46 7.25 -9.43
N ALA A 361 -4.23 6.54 -10.26
CA ALA A 361 -5.66 6.76 -10.46
C ALA A 361 -6.34 5.47 -10.96
N ASN A 362 -7.66 5.53 -11.17
CA ASN A 362 -8.40 4.48 -11.85
C ASN A 362 -7.76 4.17 -13.20
N ILE A 363 -7.59 2.87 -13.47
CA ILE A 363 -6.80 2.39 -14.61
C ILE A 363 -7.51 2.73 -15.92
N ASN A 364 -6.72 3.22 -16.88
CA ASN A 364 -7.16 3.40 -18.26
C ASN A 364 -6.37 2.45 -19.18
N GLU A 365 -7.09 1.67 -19.99
CA GLU A 365 -6.52 0.67 -20.91
C GLU A 365 -5.55 1.27 -21.94
N LYS A 366 -5.60 2.60 -22.14
CA LYS A 366 -4.72 3.32 -23.08
C LYS A 366 -3.35 3.66 -22.51
N TRP A 367 -3.08 3.35 -21.23
CA TRP A 367 -1.83 3.73 -20.59
C TRP A 367 -0.68 2.77 -20.88
N ALA A 368 -0.98 1.46 -20.98
CA ALA A 368 0.07 0.47 -21.12
C ALA A 368 -0.35 -0.77 -21.94
N TYR A 369 0.66 -1.45 -22.48
CA TYR A 369 0.57 -2.77 -23.09
C TYR A 369 1.66 -3.68 -22.50
N TYR A 370 1.28 -4.88 -22.10
CA TYR A 370 2.17 -5.86 -21.49
C TYR A 370 2.57 -6.92 -22.52
N ALA A 371 3.84 -6.89 -22.92
CA ALA A 371 4.39 -7.77 -23.94
C ALA A 371 5.23 -8.90 -23.32
N GLY A 372 4.58 -9.78 -22.57
CA GLY A 372 5.25 -10.85 -21.83
C GLY A 372 6.15 -11.76 -22.68
N ASP A 373 5.77 -12.04 -23.94
CA ASP A 373 6.58 -12.81 -24.89
C ASP A 373 7.87 -12.09 -25.34
N LYS A 374 7.95 -10.79 -25.13
CA LYS A 374 9.10 -9.93 -25.50
C LYS A 374 9.78 -9.31 -24.29
N SER A 375 9.29 -9.59 -23.10
CA SER A 375 9.82 -9.10 -21.82
C SER A 375 9.99 -7.59 -21.81
N TYR A 376 8.88 -6.85 -21.98
CA TYR A 376 8.81 -5.42 -21.72
C TYR A 376 7.37 -4.96 -21.41
N VAL A 377 7.26 -3.85 -20.70
CA VAL A 377 6.03 -3.07 -20.62
C VAL A 377 6.16 -1.85 -21.52
N ARG A 378 5.15 -1.61 -22.37
CA ARG A 378 5.02 -0.40 -23.18
C ARG A 378 4.10 0.59 -22.51
N LEU A 379 4.60 1.79 -22.26
CA LEU A 379 3.83 2.92 -21.77
C LEU A 379 3.57 3.87 -22.93
N TYR A 380 2.29 4.13 -23.22
CA TYR A 380 1.92 5.07 -24.26
C TYR A 380 2.01 6.51 -23.77
N SER A 381 2.42 7.41 -24.66
CA SER A 381 2.46 8.84 -24.41
C SER A 381 1.04 9.38 -24.23
N TYR A 382 0.57 9.48 -22.96
CA TYR A 382 -0.77 9.94 -22.61
C TYR A 382 -0.81 11.45 -22.40
N PRO A 383 -1.87 12.17 -22.85
CA PRO A 383 -1.92 13.63 -22.70
C PRO A 383 -2.03 14.01 -21.22
N VAL A 384 -1.29 15.02 -20.82
CA VAL A 384 -1.50 15.69 -19.54
C VAL A 384 -2.76 16.55 -19.58
N VAL A 385 -3.27 16.97 -18.43
CA VAL A 385 -4.43 17.86 -18.32
C VAL A 385 -4.13 19.25 -18.93
N ALA A 386 -5.15 19.96 -19.38
CA ALA A 386 -4.98 21.23 -20.10
C ALA A 386 -4.28 22.32 -19.27
N ASP A 387 -4.48 22.31 -17.95
CA ASP A 387 -3.87 23.23 -16.98
C ASP A 387 -2.72 22.59 -16.18
N TYR A 388 -2.05 21.60 -16.80
CA TYR A 388 -0.90 20.87 -16.24
C TYR A 388 0.17 21.81 -15.69
N LYS A 389 0.66 21.51 -14.50
CA LYS A 389 1.73 22.27 -13.84
C LYS A 389 2.99 21.44 -13.62
N ASN A 390 2.82 20.19 -13.15
CA ASN A 390 3.91 19.29 -12.82
C ASN A 390 3.39 17.84 -12.72
N LEU A 391 4.27 16.86 -12.43
CA LEU A 391 3.90 15.43 -12.40
C LEU A 391 2.89 15.07 -11.29
N TRP A 392 2.61 15.95 -10.33
CA TRP A 392 1.54 15.73 -9.36
C TRP A 392 0.15 15.67 -10.02
N ASP A 393 -0.01 16.30 -11.17
CA ASP A 393 -1.24 16.29 -11.97
C ASP A 393 -1.38 15.03 -12.85
N VAL A 394 -0.39 14.11 -12.88
CA VAL A 394 -0.35 12.99 -13.83
C VAL A 394 -0.94 11.73 -13.25
N ALA A 395 -2.04 11.24 -13.83
CA ALA A 395 -2.73 10.03 -13.41
C ALA A 395 -1.99 8.73 -13.79
N ASN A 396 -1.31 8.70 -14.94
CA ASN A 396 -0.62 7.52 -15.48
C ASN A 396 0.84 7.38 -15.03
N LEU A 397 1.15 7.74 -13.79
CA LEU A 397 2.41 7.34 -13.16
C LEU A 397 2.31 5.89 -12.69
N LEU A 398 3.21 5.03 -13.15
CA LEU A 398 3.33 3.63 -12.75
C LEU A 398 4.45 3.51 -11.72
N LEU A 399 4.08 3.34 -10.46
CA LEU A 399 5.00 3.44 -9.34
C LEU A 399 4.90 2.25 -8.40
N GLN A 400 5.96 1.99 -7.64
CA GLN A 400 5.96 1.04 -6.53
C GLN A 400 6.52 1.67 -5.26
N LYS A 401 6.26 1.01 -4.12
CA LYS A 401 6.74 1.40 -2.80
C LYS A 401 8.26 1.28 -2.72
N THR A 402 8.91 2.10 -1.90
CA THR A 402 10.34 1.97 -1.58
C THR A 402 10.56 0.76 -0.64
N PRO A 403 11.43 -0.21 -0.98
CA PRO A 403 11.49 -1.49 -0.25
C PRO A 403 12.56 -1.57 0.84
N SER A 404 13.34 -0.52 1.06
CA SER A 404 14.44 -0.49 2.05
C SER A 404 14.91 0.94 2.32
N ASP A 405 15.71 1.10 3.38
CA ASP A 405 16.37 2.37 3.72
C ASP A 405 17.52 2.74 2.77
N ASN A 406 18.20 1.73 2.22
CA ASN A 406 19.33 1.92 1.30
C ASN A 406 19.24 0.93 0.14
N PHE A 407 18.99 1.45 -1.05
CA PHE A 407 18.89 0.62 -2.26
C PHE A 407 19.17 1.44 -3.53
N THR A 408 19.33 0.74 -4.63
CA THR A 408 19.49 1.32 -5.95
C THR A 408 18.41 0.77 -6.88
N THR A 409 17.71 1.66 -7.56
CA THR A 409 16.81 1.33 -8.66
C THR A 409 17.49 1.60 -9.98
N THR A 410 17.44 0.63 -10.89
CA THR A 410 17.93 0.79 -12.26
C THR A 410 16.87 0.27 -13.21
N MET A 411 16.60 1.00 -14.29
CA MET A 411 15.73 0.55 -15.38
C MET A 411 16.37 0.75 -16.74
N LYS A 412 16.04 -0.11 -17.69
CA LYS A 412 16.38 0.04 -19.11
C LYS A 412 15.13 0.43 -19.85
N LEU A 413 15.19 1.52 -20.59
CA LEU A 413 14.07 1.96 -21.43
C LEU A 413 14.52 2.33 -22.85
N THR A 414 13.59 2.20 -23.80
CA THR A 414 13.71 2.69 -25.16
C THR A 414 12.55 3.63 -25.46
N PHE A 415 12.84 4.92 -25.66
CA PHE A 415 11.85 5.94 -25.95
C PHE A 415 11.66 6.13 -27.44
N MET A 416 10.43 5.99 -27.91
CA MET A 416 10.02 6.14 -29.30
C MET A 416 9.00 7.28 -29.43
N PRO A 417 9.45 8.56 -29.31
CA PRO A 417 8.54 9.67 -29.43
C PRO A 417 8.02 9.84 -30.85
N ASN A 418 6.85 10.41 -31.00
CA ASN A 418 6.38 10.88 -32.29
C ASN A 418 7.20 12.10 -32.74
N PRO A 419 7.90 12.06 -33.89
CA PRO A 419 8.76 13.16 -34.34
C PRO A 419 8.03 14.51 -34.50
N LYS A 420 6.71 14.46 -34.70
CA LYS A 420 5.86 15.64 -34.87
C LYS A 420 5.34 16.21 -33.56
N LEU A 421 5.48 15.46 -32.44
CA LEU A 421 5.00 15.88 -31.12
C LEU A 421 6.18 16.27 -30.24
N LYS A 422 6.41 17.57 -30.07
CA LYS A 422 7.41 18.05 -29.12
C LYS A 422 6.84 18.09 -27.71
N GLY A 423 7.70 17.86 -26.70
CA GLY A 423 7.31 17.83 -25.31
C GLY A 423 6.75 16.48 -24.84
N GLU A 424 6.85 15.40 -25.65
CA GLU A 424 6.64 14.04 -25.13
C GLU A 424 7.75 13.69 -24.17
N ARG A 425 7.39 13.11 -23.01
CA ARG A 425 8.30 12.88 -21.88
C ARG A 425 8.12 11.49 -21.30
N THR A 426 9.23 10.88 -20.90
CA THR A 426 9.27 9.62 -20.16
C THR A 426 10.45 9.60 -19.20
N GLY A 427 10.46 8.71 -18.21
CA GLY A 427 11.63 8.60 -17.34
C GLY A 427 11.41 7.86 -16.04
N LEU A 428 12.45 7.93 -15.20
CA LEU A 428 12.50 7.40 -13.84
C LEU A 428 12.23 8.54 -12.84
N VAL A 429 11.24 8.37 -11.98
CA VAL A 429 10.83 9.38 -11.00
C VAL A 429 10.80 8.82 -9.58
N VAL A 430 11.23 9.62 -8.62
CA VAL A 430 10.99 9.46 -7.18
C VAL A 430 9.90 10.46 -6.81
N MET A 431 8.69 9.98 -6.53
CA MET A 431 7.48 10.77 -6.42
C MET A 431 6.99 10.90 -4.98
N GLY A 432 6.87 12.11 -4.51
CA GLY A 432 6.24 12.54 -3.27
C GLY A 432 5.66 13.94 -3.44
N ARG A 433 5.36 14.65 -2.36
CA ARG A 433 4.97 16.09 -2.39
C ARG A 433 6.08 16.98 -2.95
N ASP A 434 7.32 16.56 -2.81
CA ASP A 434 8.45 16.98 -3.63
C ASP A 434 8.85 15.78 -4.47
N TYR A 435 9.28 15.96 -5.70
CA TYR A 435 9.78 14.89 -6.55
C TYR A 435 11.01 15.29 -7.35
N ALA A 436 11.76 14.29 -7.78
CA ALA A 436 12.83 14.45 -8.75
C ALA A 436 12.93 13.22 -9.65
N GLY A 437 13.53 13.40 -10.83
CA GLY A 437 13.66 12.30 -11.77
C GLY A 437 14.65 12.57 -12.89
N LEU A 438 14.97 11.49 -13.62
CA LEU A 438 15.67 11.53 -14.90
C LEU A 438 14.64 11.41 -16.02
N ILE A 439 14.43 12.48 -16.74
CA ILE A 439 13.36 12.62 -17.73
C ILE A 439 13.94 12.81 -19.12
N LEU A 440 13.56 11.90 -20.04
CA LEU A 440 13.78 12.07 -21.48
C LEU A 440 12.65 12.91 -22.07
N GLU A 441 13.01 13.88 -22.87
CA GLU A 441 12.06 14.74 -23.58
C GLU A 441 12.39 14.82 -25.07
N ASN A 442 11.37 14.74 -25.91
CA ASN A 442 11.45 15.02 -27.35
C ASN A 442 11.38 16.53 -27.59
N THR A 443 12.53 17.17 -27.81
CA THR A 443 12.65 18.60 -28.03
C THR A 443 12.92 18.93 -29.52
N ASP A 444 12.88 20.23 -29.89
CA ASP A 444 13.28 20.66 -31.24
C ASP A 444 14.75 20.33 -31.56
N LYS A 445 15.58 20.17 -30.55
CA LYS A 445 17.01 19.82 -30.67
C LYS A 445 17.27 18.29 -30.65
N GLY A 446 16.22 17.47 -30.65
CA GLY A 446 16.30 16.02 -30.48
C GLY A 446 16.00 15.57 -29.06
N LEU A 447 16.43 14.37 -28.70
CA LEU A 447 16.22 13.83 -27.36
C LEU A 447 17.15 14.47 -26.34
N VAL A 448 16.58 14.95 -25.26
CA VAL A 448 17.31 15.54 -24.11
C VAL A 448 16.95 14.75 -22.86
N LEU A 449 17.97 14.30 -22.14
CA LEU A 449 17.84 13.73 -20.80
C LEU A 449 18.15 14.82 -19.77
N SER A 450 17.20 15.07 -18.86
CA SER A 450 17.35 16.06 -17.81
C SER A 450 17.12 15.46 -16.44
N GLN A 451 17.92 15.89 -15.45
CA GLN A 451 17.53 15.71 -14.06
C GLN A 451 16.68 16.91 -13.66
N ILE A 452 15.43 16.62 -13.31
CA ILE A 452 14.46 17.62 -12.84
C ILE A 452 14.18 17.45 -11.35
N GLU A 453 13.76 18.55 -10.73
CA GLU A 453 13.27 18.60 -9.35
C GLU A 453 12.03 19.49 -9.28
N CYS A 454 11.04 19.11 -8.49
CA CYS A 454 9.89 19.94 -8.16
C CYS A 454 9.65 19.91 -6.65
N LYS A 455 9.82 21.03 -5.99
CA LYS A 455 9.47 21.22 -4.58
C LYS A 455 8.05 21.73 -4.46
N LYS A 456 7.30 21.23 -3.46
CA LYS A 456 5.89 21.59 -3.25
C LYS A 456 5.04 21.36 -4.51
N ALA A 457 5.24 20.20 -5.15
CA ALA A 457 4.47 19.81 -6.33
C ALA A 457 2.97 19.77 -6.04
N ASP A 458 2.59 19.37 -4.83
CA ASP A 458 1.22 19.39 -4.29
C ASP A 458 0.60 20.82 -4.21
N LYS A 459 1.41 21.86 -4.31
CA LYS A 459 0.97 23.27 -4.38
C LYS A 459 1.00 23.83 -5.79
N GLY A 460 1.36 23.00 -6.78
CA GLY A 460 1.43 23.40 -8.19
C GLY A 460 2.66 24.23 -8.53
N GLU A 461 3.75 24.13 -7.78
CA GLU A 461 5.02 24.77 -8.11
C GLU A 461 5.63 24.16 -9.39
N ALA A 462 6.44 24.94 -10.08
CA ALA A 462 7.04 24.56 -11.34
C ALA A 462 8.25 23.63 -11.15
N GLU A 463 8.45 22.73 -12.11
CA GLU A 463 9.66 21.93 -12.24
C GLU A 463 10.90 22.80 -12.50
N GLN A 464 12.03 22.41 -11.92
CA GLN A 464 13.34 23.00 -12.16
C GLN A 464 14.25 21.97 -12.84
N VAL A 465 14.93 22.39 -13.89
CA VAL A 465 15.94 21.57 -14.57
C VAL A 465 17.30 21.86 -13.96
N ASN A 466 17.90 20.89 -13.27
CA ASN A 466 19.20 21.04 -12.63
C ASN A 466 20.37 20.76 -13.58
N SER A 467 20.20 19.82 -14.50
CA SER A 467 21.23 19.45 -15.48
C SER A 467 20.61 18.74 -16.66
N SER A 468 21.20 18.86 -17.85
CA SER A 468 20.70 18.23 -19.08
C SER A 468 21.84 17.73 -19.95
N VAL A 469 21.56 16.70 -20.77
CA VAL A 469 22.45 16.16 -21.78
C VAL A 469 21.65 15.74 -23.02
N GLY A 470 22.15 16.12 -24.20
CA GLY A 470 21.55 15.64 -25.48
C GLY A 470 21.90 14.15 -25.70
N LEU A 471 20.94 13.36 -26.16
CA LEU A 471 21.14 11.96 -26.47
C LEU A 471 21.09 11.72 -27.99
N THR A 472 21.95 10.83 -28.47
CA THR A 472 22.01 10.43 -29.88
C THR A 472 21.33 9.07 -30.15
N GLN A 473 20.80 8.43 -29.11
CA GLN A 473 20.11 7.14 -29.16
C GLN A 473 18.86 7.14 -28.30
N ASN A 474 17.92 6.26 -28.62
CA ASN A 474 16.63 6.18 -27.96
C ASN A 474 16.64 5.28 -26.71
N THR A 475 17.63 4.39 -26.61
CA THR A 475 17.77 3.46 -25.46
C THR A 475 18.72 4.06 -24.42
N VAL A 476 18.29 4.06 -23.16
CA VAL A 476 19.08 4.54 -22.04
C VAL A 476 18.80 3.72 -20.79
N TYR A 477 19.78 3.65 -19.91
CA TYR A 477 19.67 3.08 -18.57
C TYR A 477 19.62 4.22 -17.56
N LEU A 478 18.56 4.27 -16.77
CA LEU A 478 18.34 5.28 -15.74
C LEU A 478 18.51 4.63 -14.36
N LYS A 479 19.15 5.37 -13.47
CA LYS A 479 19.46 4.87 -12.13
C LYS A 479 19.20 5.95 -11.09
N VAL A 480 18.60 5.56 -9.96
CA VAL A 480 18.53 6.35 -8.72
C VAL A 480 19.00 5.51 -7.53
N ARG A 481 19.87 6.09 -6.72
CA ARG A 481 20.34 5.50 -5.46
C ARG A 481 19.70 6.23 -4.29
N PHE A 482 18.99 5.49 -3.45
CA PHE A 482 18.46 5.93 -2.18
C PHE A 482 19.50 5.69 -1.08
N SER A 483 19.73 6.69 -0.25
CA SER A 483 20.68 6.61 0.88
C SER A 483 20.09 7.28 2.11
N CYS A 484 20.14 6.57 3.23
CA CYS A 484 19.74 7.07 4.54
C CYS A 484 20.87 6.76 5.52
N ASP A 485 21.41 7.77 6.20
CA ASP A 485 22.45 7.65 7.22
C ASP A 485 21.90 7.69 8.65
N GLY A 486 20.56 7.62 8.79
CA GLY A 486 19.87 7.66 10.08
C GLY A 486 19.67 9.06 10.65
N LYS A 487 20.13 10.12 9.97
CA LYS A 487 19.83 11.49 10.39
C LYS A 487 18.35 11.80 10.28
N LYS A 488 17.87 12.61 11.21
CA LYS A 488 16.46 12.98 11.31
C LYS A 488 16.28 14.48 11.13
N ILE A 489 15.14 14.84 10.57
CA ILE A 489 14.63 16.21 10.45
C ILE A 489 13.28 16.29 11.16
N LYS A 490 12.93 17.46 11.71
CA LYS A 490 11.62 17.66 12.31
C LYS A 490 10.52 17.56 11.24
N ALA A 491 9.58 16.66 11.43
CA ALA A 491 8.45 16.48 10.54
C ALA A 491 7.41 17.61 10.69
N SER A 492 6.64 17.87 9.62
CA SER A 492 5.61 18.91 9.59
C SER A 492 4.42 18.62 10.51
N GLU A 493 4.12 17.34 10.73
CA GLU A 493 2.97 16.87 11.53
C GLU A 493 3.37 16.46 12.95
N GLY A 494 4.60 16.74 13.35
CA GLY A 494 5.18 16.32 14.64
C GLY A 494 6.09 15.09 14.46
N GLY A 495 6.92 14.80 15.49
CA GLY A 495 7.92 13.74 15.39
C GLY A 495 9.14 14.11 14.55
N ASN A 496 9.84 13.11 14.06
CA ASN A 496 11.05 13.28 13.23
C ASN A 496 11.06 12.29 12.07
N ASP A 497 11.27 12.81 10.86
CA ASP A 497 11.47 12.03 9.64
C ASP A 497 12.93 11.71 9.39
N LEU A 498 13.20 10.60 8.72
CA LEU A 498 14.54 10.29 8.22
C LEU A 498 14.90 11.17 7.02
N ILE A 499 16.15 11.61 6.96
CA ILE A 499 16.68 12.28 5.77
C ILE A 499 17.06 11.21 4.74
N VAL A 500 16.35 11.21 3.61
CA VAL A 500 16.55 10.26 2.50
C VAL A 500 17.07 11.01 1.29
N ILE A 501 18.29 10.69 0.87
CA ILE A 501 18.94 11.33 -0.26
C ILE A 501 18.94 10.42 -1.48
N CYS A 502 18.45 10.94 -2.60
CA CYS A 502 18.42 10.30 -3.90
C CYS A 502 19.47 10.91 -4.83
N ASN A 503 20.37 10.07 -5.39
CA ASN A 503 21.36 10.47 -6.35
C ASN A 503 21.07 9.80 -7.69
N PHE A 504 21.11 10.59 -8.77
CA PHE A 504 20.72 10.14 -10.10
C PHE A 504 21.93 9.95 -11.01
N SER A 505 21.86 8.93 -11.87
CA SER A 505 22.86 8.67 -12.91
C SER A 505 22.24 7.97 -14.09
N TYR A 506 22.87 8.08 -15.26
CA TYR A 506 22.43 7.42 -16.49
C TYR A 506 23.58 6.70 -17.19
N SER A 507 23.25 5.79 -18.08
CA SER A 507 24.22 5.09 -18.92
C SER A 507 23.64 4.85 -20.32
N LEU A 508 24.50 4.89 -21.34
CA LEU A 508 24.15 4.57 -22.72
C LEU A 508 24.46 3.12 -23.09
N ASP A 509 25.29 2.44 -22.31
CA ASP A 509 25.75 1.07 -22.56
C ASP A 509 25.37 0.07 -21.46
N GLY A 510 24.72 0.56 -20.39
CA GLY A 510 24.36 -0.22 -19.20
C GLY A 510 25.51 -0.60 -18.30
N LYS A 511 26.74 -0.16 -18.60
CA LYS A 511 27.96 -0.50 -17.86
C LYS A 511 28.51 0.70 -17.12
N LYS A 512 28.78 1.81 -17.83
CA LYS A 512 29.31 3.03 -17.25
C LYS A 512 28.20 4.03 -16.96
N PHE A 513 27.90 4.26 -15.68
CA PHE A 513 26.94 5.24 -15.23
C PHE A 513 27.62 6.58 -14.94
N LEU A 514 27.05 7.64 -15.50
CA LEU A 514 27.48 9.02 -15.33
C LEU A 514 26.47 9.74 -14.41
N PRO A 515 26.89 10.42 -13.35
CA PRO A 515 25.99 11.22 -12.53
C PRO A 515 25.35 12.33 -13.34
N LEU A 516 24.10 12.66 -13.05
CA LEU A 516 23.37 13.77 -13.68
C LEU A 516 22.54 14.50 -12.62
N GLY A 517 22.76 15.80 -12.48
CA GLY A 517 22.06 16.71 -11.60
C GLY A 517 22.54 16.69 -10.14
N ASN A 518 21.70 17.17 -9.25
CA ASN A 518 21.97 17.37 -7.83
C ASN A 518 21.39 16.26 -6.97
N PRO A 519 21.93 16.01 -5.76
CA PRO A 519 21.27 15.20 -4.76
C PRO A 519 19.87 15.77 -4.43
N PHE A 520 18.89 14.89 -4.36
CA PHE A 520 17.51 15.22 -4.03
C PHE A 520 17.13 14.61 -2.67
N GLN A 521 16.54 15.40 -1.78
CA GLN A 521 15.96 14.90 -0.55
C GLN A 521 14.52 14.48 -0.80
N ALA A 522 14.23 13.17 -0.74
CA ALA A 522 12.89 12.63 -0.91
C ALA A 522 11.97 13.03 0.25
N ARG A 523 10.71 13.24 -0.08
CA ARG A 523 9.61 13.49 0.87
C ARG A 523 8.46 12.54 0.62
N GLU A 524 7.65 12.35 1.64
CA GLU A 524 6.38 11.62 1.58
C GLU A 524 5.40 12.23 0.55
N GLY A 525 4.47 11.40 0.06
CA GLY A 525 3.28 11.82 -0.64
C GLY A 525 2.15 12.23 0.32
N GLN A 526 0.91 12.24 -0.18
CA GLN A 526 -0.26 12.49 0.67
C GLN A 526 -0.68 11.20 1.36
N TRP A 527 -0.41 11.07 2.65
CA TRP A 527 -0.64 9.90 3.50
C TRP A 527 0.12 8.62 3.11
N ILE A 528 1.03 8.70 2.16
CA ILE A 528 1.87 7.59 1.67
C ILE A 528 3.34 8.00 1.66
N GLY A 529 4.23 7.02 1.67
CA GLY A 529 5.65 7.25 1.41
C GLY A 529 5.93 7.74 -0.01
N ALA A 530 7.16 8.17 -0.26
CA ALA A 530 7.63 8.36 -1.61
C ALA A 530 7.59 7.04 -2.37
N LYS A 531 7.26 7.11 -3.65
CA LYS A 531 7.26 5.96 -4.55
C LYS A 531 8.28 6.16 -5.66
N VAL A 532 8.74 5.07 -6.24
CA VAL A 532 9.68 5.08 -7.36
C VAL A 532 9.09 4.35 -8.55
N GLY A 533 9.27 4.89 -9.76
CA GLY A 533 8.78 4.24 -10.97
C GLY A 533 8.90 5.09 -12.22
N MET A 534 7.94 4.99 -13.12
CA MET A 534 8.05 5.43 -14.50
C MET A 534 6.73 5.99 -15.04
N PHE A 535 6.82 6.68 -16.16
CA PHE A 535 5.67 7.24 -16.85
C PHE A 535 5.98 7.52 -18.33
N CYS A 536 4.94 7.79 -19.13
CA CYS A 536 5.06 8.35 -20.46
C CYS A 536 3.91 9.34 -20.70
N THR A 537 4.23 10.59 -21.03
CA THR A 537 3.25 11.66 -21.18
C THR A 537 3.55 12.54 -22.41
N ARG A 538 2.53 13.30 -22.84
CA ARG A 538 2.66 14.33 -23.85
C ARG A 538 1.88 15.58 -23.45
N PRO A 539 2.16 16.74 -24.06
CA PRO A 539 1.32 17.92 -23.91
C PRO A 539 -0.15 17.65 -24.23
N ALA A 540 -1.05 18.45 -23.67
CA ALA A 540 -2.51 18.39 -23.88
C ALA A 540 -2.91 18.85 -25.27
N ILE A 541 -2.41 18.18 -26.31
CA ILE A 541 -2.71 18.49 -27.72
C ILE A 541 -3.37 17.30 -28.40
N VAL A 542 -4.25 17.60 -29.35
CA VAL A 542 -4.90 16.59 -30.18
C VAL A 542 -3.89 16.01 -31.17
N THR A 543 -3.82 14.71 -31.26
CA THR A 543 -2.98 13.98 -32.20
C THR A 543 -3.69 12.70 -32.65
N ASN A 544 -3.34 12.23 -33.85
CA ASN A 544 -3.83 10.93 -34.34
C ASN A 544 -3.07 9.77 -33.69
N ASP A 545 -1.81 10.01 -33.25
CA ASP A 545 -0.98 8.98 -32.61
C ASP A 545 0.09 9.66 -31.74
N GLY A 546 0.34 9.11 -30.55
CA GLY A 546 1.43 9.51 -29.65
C GLY A 546 2.64 8.57 -29.80
N GLY A 547 3.76 8.98 -29.19
CA GLY A 547 4.90 8.09 -29.00
C GLY A 547 4.67 7.10 -27.84
N TRP A 548 5.71 6.33 -27.52
CA TRP A 548 5.68 5.37 -26.42
C TRP A 548 7.08 5.14 -25.84
N THR A 549 7.10 4.48 -24.69
CA THR A 549 8.32 3.98 -24.05
C THR A 549 8.18 2.50 -23.79
N ASP A 550 9.16 1.71 -24.24
CA ASP A 550 9.32 0.32 -23.85
C ASP A 550 10.30 0.23 -22.68
N VAL A 551 9.89 -0.39 -21.59
CA VAL A 551 10.75 -0.65 -20.43
C VAL A 551 11.01 -2.13 -20.35
N ASP A 552 12.28 -2.54 -20.56
CA ASP A 552 12.68 -3.95 -20.62
C ASP A 552 12.71 -4.58 -19.23
N TRP A 553 13.13 -3.83 -18.22
CA TRP A 553 13.19 -4.28 -16.84
C TRP A 553 13.36 -3.11 -15.87
N PHE A 554 12.97 -3.39 -14.64
CA PHE A 554 13.12 -2.49 -13.48
C PHE A 554 13.70 -3.30 -12.32
N ARG A 555 14.90 -2.98 -11.90
CA ARG A 555 15.64 -3.77 -10.91
C ARG A 555 15.98 -2.94 -9.70
N ILE A 556 15.74 -3.54 -8.53
CA ILE A 556 16.11 -3.00 -7.23
C ILE A 556 17.22 -3.88 -6.67
N THR A 557 18.33 -3.26 -6.29
CA THR A 557 19.53 -3.94 -5.80
C THR A 557 20.10 -3.22 -4.60
N ARG A 558 20.92 -3.92 -3.84
CA ARG A 558 21.59 -3.35 -2.67
C ARG A 558 22.66 -2.29 -3.01
N LYS A 559 23.20 -2.30 -4.24
CA LYS A 559 24.28 -1.40 -4.69
C LYS A 559 24.03 -0.82 -6.07
#